data_72b863ff3b81830babb7f202c54dc88c
#
_entry.id   72b863ff3b81830babb7f202c54dc88c
#
_cell.length_a   1.000
_cell.length_b   1.000
_cell.length_c   1.000
_cell.angle_alpha   90.00
_cell.angle_beta   90.00
_cell.angle_gamma   90.00
#
_symmetry.space_group_name_H-M   'P 1'
#
loop_
_entity.id
_entity.type
_entity.pdbx_description
1 polymer ?
#
loop_
_entity_poly.entity_id
_entity_poly.type
_entity_poly.pdbx_seq_one_letter_code
_entity_poly.pdbx_strand_id
1 'polypeptide(L)'
;MVWVPLLQFPIEWAALALLVVACLYWERSGFSGLGVEGCVASAMLGILVGYEWTGDYWLSCLVAAGAAAVFAIVSGTLVHLFRADPAVGSFALSLVPTSALGLLARSGDLRLFHEVPPPGLVTGTIFDGTYAEDLIASPWLLATPILLALAGWLLWHTPFGIRLRAFGENPGWRVPRSRPTALRLAALVLGALWTVPAAALLLRAHATAPPIALGYLALACAVASRWTVWGGILLAAGPALIRSARPYGTGFQSGFVILDVAPFLLGLLYLVFLSRRSLRLAASPQARIDPDVL
;
A
#
# COMPACT_ATOMS: atom_id res chain seq x y z
N MET A 1 -28.14 3.76 12.35
CA MET A 1 -26.72 4.22 12.32
C MET A 1 -25.67 3.14 12.58
N VAL A 2 -26.01 1.92 12.91
CA VAL A 2 -25.07 0.82 13.27
C VAL A 2 -24.40 0.17 12.04
N TRP A 3 -24.94 0.31 10.83
CA TRP A 3 -24.50 -0.42 9.63
C TRP A 3 -23.41 0.28 8.80
N VAL A 4 -23.17 1.57 9.00
CA VAL A 4 -22.16 2.35 8.24
C VAL A 4 -20.73 1.80 8.40
N PRO A 5 -20.29 1.39 9.61
CA PRO A 5 -18.95 0.82 9.77
C PRO A 5 -18.71 -0.46 8.96
N LEU A 6 -19.74 -1.32 8.85
CA LEU A 6 -19.61 -2.59 8.12
C LEU A 6 -19.46 -2.39 6.62
N LEU A 7 -19.98 -1.31 6.06
CA LEU A 7 -19.89 -0.99 4.63
C LEU A 7 -18.52 -0.44 4.23
N GLN A 8 -17.82 0.21 5.17
CA GLN A 8 -16.43 0.67 4.91
C GLN A 8 -15.39 -0.43 5.05
N PHE A 9 -15.70 -1.47 5.81
CA PHE A 9 -14.76 -2.56 6.02
C PHE A 9 -14.19 -3.14 4.71
N PRO A 10 -14.99 -3.45 3.67
CA PRO A 10 -14.46 -3.97 2.42
C PRO A 10 -13.46 -3.02 1.75
N ILE A 11 -13.69 -1.71 1.79
CA ILE A 11 -12.83 -0.70 1.18
C ILE A 11 -11.50 -0.62 1.94
N GLU A 12 -11.55 -0.54 3.26
CA GLU A 12 -10.36 -0.49 4.12
C GLU A 12 -9.55 -1.78 4.01
N TRP A 13 -10.22 -2.93 4.02
CA TRP A 13 -9.56 -4.23 3.87
C TRP A 13 -8.92 -4.39 2.50
N ALA A 14 -9.62 -4.02 1.43
CA ALA A 14 -9.11 -4.08 0.06
C ALA A 14 -7.85 -3.21 -0.10
N ALA A 15 -7.90 -1.98 0.41
CA ALA A 15 -6.76 -1.07 0.37
C ALA A 15 -5.56 -1.63 1.14
N LEU A 16 -5.75 -2.08 2.39
CA LEU A 16 -4.68 -2.69 3.19
C LEU A 16 -4.14 -3.97 2.56
N ALA A 17 -5.00 -4.83 2.00
CA ALA A 17 -4.58 -6.05 1.32
C ALA A 17 -3.68 -5.76 0.11
N LEU A 18 -4.01 -4.75 -0.69
CA LEU A 18 -3.18 -4.29 -1.81
C LEU A 18 -1.84 -3.73 -1.34
N LEU A 19 -1.82 -2.97 -0.23
CA LEU A 19 -0.58 -2.46 0.36
C LEU A 19 0.29 -3.59 0.93
N VAL A 20 -0.31 -4.63 1.52
CA VAL A 20 0.43 -5.84 1.95
C VAL A 20 1.13 -6.49 0.76
N VAL A 21 0.44 -6.62 -0.36
CA VAL A 21 1.05 -7.15 -1.59
C VAL A 21 2.18 -6.26 -2.07
N ALA A 22 2.01 -4.94 -2.07
CA ALA A 22 3.07 -3.99 -2.41
C ALA A 22 4.32 -4.19 -1.52
N CYS A 23 4.12 -4.33 -0.19
CA CYS A 23 5.20 -4.63 0.75
C CYS A 23 5.92 -5.95 0.42
N LEU A 24 5.17 -6.99 0.03
CA LEU A 24 5.78 -8.28 -0.34
C LEU A 24 6.70 -8.16 -1.57
N TYR A 25 6.31 -7.38 -2.59
CA TYR A 25 7.16 -7.15 -3.76
C TYR A 25 8.43 -6.37 -3.40
N TRP A 26 8.32 -5.35 -2.54
CA TRP A 26 9.45 -4.57 -2.07
C TRP A 26 10.42 -5.42 -1.26
N GLU A 27 9.96 -6.14 -0.28
CA GLU A 27 10.79 -6.99 0.58
C GLU A 27 11.46 -8.13 -0.22
N ARG A 28 10.76 -8.72 -1.18
CA ARG A 28 11.33 -9.76 -2.05
C ARG A 28 12.36 -9.21 -3.04
N SER A 29 12.37 -7.89 -3.29
CA SER A 29 13.39 -7.25 -4.09
C SER A 29 14.69 -6.96 -3.33
N GLY A 30 14.67 -7.15 -2.00
CA GLY A 30 15.75 -6.78 -1.09
C GLY A 30 15.71 -5.31 -0.64
N PHE A 31 14.60 -4.62 -0.90
CA PHE A 31 14.32 -3.29 -0.34
C PHE A 31 13.30 -3.39 0.79
N SER A 32 13.32 -2.41 1.70
CA SER A 32 12.36 -2.41 2.80
C SER A 32 10.98 -1.99 2.35
N GLY A 33 9.96 -2.73 2.78
CA GLY A 33 8.55 -2.38 2.63
C GLY A 33 8.17 -1.04 3.28
N LEU A 34 9.06 -0.42 4.05
CA LEU A 34 8.87 0.93 4.61
C LEU A 34 8.69 1.98 3.51
N GLY A 35 9.26 1.79 2.32
CA GLY A 35 9.07 2.68 1.18
C GLY A 35 7.67 2.65 0.57
N VAL A 36 6.85 1.65 0.87
CA VAL A 36 5.48 1.53 0.37
C VAL A 36 4.60 2.68 0.87
N GLU A 37 4.87 3.23 2.06
CA GLU A 37 4.20 4.43 2.55
C GLU A 37 4.43 5.61 1.60
N GLY A 38 5.67 5.80 1.13
CA GLY A 38 5.98 6.83 0.15
C GLY A 38 5.32 6.58 -1.21
N CYS A 39 5.20 5.33 -1.63
CA CYS A 39 4.50 4.97 -2.87
C CYS A 39 3.00 5.32 -2.80
N VAL A 40 2.33 4.97 -1.70
CA VAL A 40 0.90 5.26 -1.55
C VAL A 40 0.64 6.76 -1.43
N ALA A 41 1.49 7.49 -0.70
CA ALA A 41 1.40 8.94 -0.61
C ALA A 41 1.64 9.61 -1.98
N SER A 42 2.63 9.15 -2.75
CA SER A 42 2.89 9.61 -4.11
C SER A 42 1.73 9.28 -5.05
N ALA A 43 1.11 8.10 -4.92
CA ALA A 43 -0.06 7.73 -5.70
C ALA A 43 -1.27 8.62 -5.37
N MET A 44 -1.52 8.89 -4.08
CA MET A 44 -2.59 9.82 -3.65
C MET A 44 -2.38 11.21 -4.22
N LEU A 45 -1.17 11.77 -4.09
CA LEU A 45 -0.82 13.06 -4.68
C LEU A 45 -1.01 13.04 -6.21
N GLY A 46 -0.60 11.96 -6.86
CA GLY A 46 -0.76 11.79 -8.30
C GLY A 46 -2.22 11.75 -8.74
N ILE A 47 -3.13 11.12 -7.96
CA ILE A 47 -4.57 11.15 -8.24
C ILE A 47 -5.11 12.57 -8.10
N LEU A 48 -4.80 13.27 -7.00
CA LEU A 48 -5.32 14.61 -6.73
C LEU A 48 -4.86 15.61 -7.79
N VAL A 49 -3.55 15.69 -8.03
CA VAL A 49 -2.99 16.62 -9.04
C VAL A 49 -3.41 16.23 -10.45
N GLY A 50 -3.43 14.92 -10.75
CA GLY A 50 -3.84 14.43 -12.04
C GLY A 50 -5.30 14.75 -12.35
N TYR A 51 -6.19 14.65 -11.37
CA TYR A 51 -7.59 14.99 -11.53
C TYR A 51 -7.81 16.50 -11.71
N GLU A 52 -7.09 17.32 -10.97
CA GLU A 52 -7.14 18.78 -11.14
C GLU A 52 -6.72 19.22 -12.55
N TRP A 53 -5.71 18.57 -13.13
CA TRP A 53 -5.21 18.91 -14.48
C TRP A 53 -6.06 18.37 -15.61
N THR A 54 -6.64 17.18 -15.45
CA THR A 54 -7.29 16.46 -16.56
C THR A 54 -8.80 16.43 -16.46
N GLY A 55 -9.35 16.57 -15.24
CA GLY A 55 -10.78 16.36 -14.96
C GLY A 55 -11.26 14.92 -15.19
N ASP A 56 -10.34 13.99 -15.53
CA ASP A 56 -10.66 12.60 -15.81
C ASP A 56 -10.06 11.66 -14.75
N TYR A 57 -10.90 10.78 -14.23
CA TYR A 57 -10.50 9.84 -13.18
C TYR A 57 -9.45 8.83 -13.66
N TRP A 58 -9.59 8.30 -14.87
CA TRP A 58 -8.66 7.27 -15.35
C TRP A 58 -7.30 7.86 -15.70
N LEU A 59 -7.29 9.05 -16.27
CA LEU A 59 -6.04 9.78 -16.51
C LEU A 59 -5.36 10.14 -15.20
N SER A 60 -6.11 10.52 -14.16
CA SER A 60 -5.53 10.76 -12.83
C SER A 60 -4.91 9.50 -12.22
N CYS A 61 -5.51 8.33 -12.42
CA CYS A 61 -4.92 7.05 -12.02
C CYS A 61 -3.62 6.74 -12.79
N LEU A 62 -3.51 7.12 -14.07
CA LEU A 62 -2.27 6.98 -14.83
C LEU A 62 -1.18 7.92 -14.32
N VAL A 63 -1.52 9.17 -13.98
CA VAL A 63 -0.59 10.12 -13.32
C VAL A 63 -0.11 9.55 -11.99
N ALA A 64 -1.02 8.97 -11.20
CA ALA A 64 -0.67 8.32 -9.94
C ALA A 64 0.28 7.13 -10.13
N ALA A 65 0.03 6.31 -11.16
CA ALA A 65 0.92 5.20 -11.49
C ALA A 65 2.32 5.69 -11.87
N GLY A 66 2.40 6.77 -12.64
CA GLY A 66 3.65 7.46 -12.96
C GLY A 66 4.35 7.99 -11.73
N ALA A 67 3.64 8.71 -10.85
CA ALA A 67 4.20 9.27 -9.61
C ALA A 67 4.74 8.19 -8.67
N ALA A 68 3.96 7.12 -8.43
CA ALA A 68 4.38 6.00 -7.61
C ALA A 68 5.59 5.25 -8.21
N ALA A 69 5.60 5.03 -9.53
CA ALA A 69 6.72 4.40 -10.22
C ALA A 69 7.99 5.27 -10.17
N VAL A 70 7.88 6.57 -10.37
CA VAL A 70 9.00 7.51 -10.24
C VAL A 70 9.57 7.48 -8.82
N PHE A 71 8.70 7.54 -7.80
CA PHE A 71 9.14 7.42 -6.40
C PHE A 71 9.90 6.09 -6.16
N ALA A 72 9.36 4.97 -6.66
CA ALA A 72 10.00 3.66 -6.52
C ALA A 72 11.37 3.59 -7.21
N ILE A 73 11.50 4.14 -8.42
CA ILE A 73 12.75 4.20 -9.17
C ILE A 73 13.76 5.09 -8.46
N VAL A 74 13.34 6.29 -8.01
CA VAL A 74 14.19 7.23 -7.28
C VAL A 74 14.69 6.59 -5.99
N SER A 75 13.80 5.99 -5.20
CA SER A 75 14.15 5.30 -3.95
C SER A 75 15.15 4.17 -4.20
N GLY A 76 14.87 3.30 -5.18
CA GLY A 76 15.76 2.20 -5.53
C GLY A 76 17.13 2.67 -6.02
N THR A 77 17.15 3.72 -6.84
CA THR A 77 18.39 4.27 -7.41
C THR A 77 19.24 4.97 -6.35
N LEU A 78 18.63 5.79 -5.50
CA LEU A 78 19.35 6.54 -4.45
C LEU A 78 19.94 5.59 -3.40
N VAL A 79 19.17 4.61 -2.94
CA VAL A 79 19.67 3.60 -1.99
C VAL A 79 20.84 2.83 -2.59
N HIS A 80 20.75 2.46 -3.87
CA HIS A 80 21.85 1.75 -4.56
C HIS A 80 23.06 2.64 -4.78
N LEU A 81 22.87 3.89 -5.23
CA LEU A 81 23.96 4.84 -5.53
C LEU A 81 24.75 5.22 -4.27
N PHE A 82 24.06 5.51 -3.19
CA PHE A 82 24.68 5.93 -1.93
C PHE A 82 25.09 4.75 -1.04
N ARG A 83 24.84 3.51 -1.47
CA ARG A 83 25.03 2.30 -0.65
C ARG A 83 24.41 2.43 0.75
N ALA A 84 23.25 3.14 0.81
CA ALA A 84 22.55 3.35 2.06
C ALA A 84 21.85 2.06 2.49
N ASP A 85 21.61 1.94 3.81
CA ASP A 85 20.74 0.88 4.31
C ASP A 85 19.35 0.99 3.67
N PRO A 86 18.83 -0.08 3.02
CA PRO A 86 17.56 -0.05 2.32
C PRO A 86 16.38 0.35 3.22
N ALA A 87 16.40 0.00 4.51
CA ALA A 87 15.32 0.34 5.43
C ALA A 87 15.35 1.84 5.77
N VAL A 88 16.53 2.36 6.14
CA VAL A 88 16.70 3.78 6.50
C VAL A 88 16.44 4.67 5.29
N GLY A 89 17.01 4.32 4.14
CA GLY A 89 16.85 5.09 2.91
C GLY A 89 15.38 5.12 2.43
N SER A 90 14.71 3.99 2.40
CA SER A 90 13.31 3.90 1.99
C SER A 90 12.38 4.66 2.95
N PHE A 91 12.63 4.56 4.27
CA PHE A 91 11.88 5.30 5.27
C PHE A 91 12.08 6.81 5.12
N ALA A 92 13.33 7.28 5.06
CA ALA A 92 13.64 8.71 4.94
C ALA A 92 13.01 9.33 3.67
N LEU A 93 13.11 8.64 2.54
CA LEU A 93 12.51 9.11 1.29
C LEU A 93 10.98 9.11 1.33
N SER A 94 10.35 8.17 2.05
CA SER A 94 8.89 8.12 2.18
C SER A 94 8.31 9.33 2.92
N LEU A 95 9.10 10.01 3.76
CA LEU A 95 8.66 11.20 4.47
C LEU A 95 8.36 12.38 3.53
N VAL A 96 9.01 12.45 2.37
CA VAL A 96 8.82 13.55 1.42
C VAL A 96 7.38 13.57 0.87
N PRO A 97 6.88 12.55 0.17
CA PRO A 97 5.52 12.56 -0.35
C PRO A 97 4.48 12.53 0.77
N THR A 98 4.75 11.88 1.90
CA THR A 98 3.83 11.86 3.05
C THR A 98 3.67 13.25 3.66
N SER A 99 4.77 14.01 3.79
CA SER A 99 4.73 15.39 4.27
C SER A 99 4.02 16.31 3.28
N ALA A 100 4.27 16.14 1.99
CA ALA A 100 3.59 16.92 0.95
C ALA A 100 2.08 16.68 0.97
N LEU A 101 1.64 15.43 1.11
CA LEU A 101 0.23 15.06 1.27
C LEU A 101 -0.38 15.69 2.54
N GLY A 102 0.36 15.66 3.66
CA GLY A 102 -0.04 16.28 4.92
C GLY A 102 -0.16 17.80 4.85
N LEU A 103 0.73 18.47 4.09
CA LEU A 103 0.65 19.91 3.83
C LEU A 103 -0.57 20.25 2.99
N LEU A 104 -0.84 19.47 1.93
CA LEU A 104 -2.00 19.66 1.08
C LEU A 104 -3.30 19.50 1.88
N ALA A 105 -3.37 18.51 2.77
CA ALA A 105 -4.53 18.32 3.64
C ALA A 105 -4.75 19.47 4.63
N ARG A 106 -3.69 20.18 5.04
CA ARG A 106 -3.76 21.32 5.96
C ARG A 106 -4.04 22.66 5.26
N SER A 107 -3.73 22.78 3.98
CA SER A 107 -3.92 24.05 3.23
C SER A 107 -5.39 24.47 3.09
N GLY A 108 -6.31 23.62 3.49
CA GLY A 108 -7.74 23.88 3.42
C GLY A 108 -8.35 23.71 2.03
N ASP A 109 -7.54 23.34 1.05
CA ASP A 109 -8.01 23.01 -0.30
C ASP A 109 -8.61 21.61 -0.35
N LEU A 110 -9.49 21.37 0.64
CA LEU A 110 -10.22 20.10 0.80
C LEU A 110 -11.12 19.79 -0.39
N ARG A 111 -11.36 20.78 -1.28
CA ARG A 111 -12.10 20.58 -2.52
C ARG A 111 -11.49 19.45 -3.37
N LEU A 112 -10.16 19.39 -3.45
CA LEU A 112 -9.45 18.35 -4.19
C LEU A 112 -9.77 16.92 -3.68
N PHE A 113 -9.99 16.76 -2.39
CA PHE A 113 -10.32 15.45 -1.83
C PHE A 113 -11.78 15.04 -2.04
N HIS A 114 -12.70 16.02 -2.20
CA HIS A 114 -14.12 15.77 -2.41
C HIS A 114 -14.52 15.63 -3.88
N GLU A 115 -13.73 16.21 -4.79
CA GLU A 115 -14.11 16.34 -6.19
C GLU A 115 -13.61 15.19 -7.09
N VAL A 116 -12.87 14.20 -6.57
CA VAL A 116 -12.46 13.05 -7.38
C VAL A 116 -13.63 12.04 -7.43
N PRO A 117 -14.58 12.20 -8.36
CA PRO A 117 -15.69 11.28 -8.46
C PRO A 117 -15.18 9.93 -8.95
N PRO A 118 -15.60 8.83 -8.35
CA PRO A 118 -15.43 7.54 -9.00
C PRO A 118 -16.21 7.56 -10.33
N PRO A 119 -15.72 6.86 -11.37
CA PRO A 119 -16.48 6.74 -12.58
C PRO A 119 -17.87 6.21 -12.25
N GLY A 120 -18.88 6.85 -12.75
CA GLY A 120 -20.28 6.53 -12.49
C GLY A 120 -20.73 5.21 -13.11
N LEU A 121 -20.15 4.10 -12.64
CA LEU A 121 -20.50 2.75 -13.06
C LEU A 121 -21.94 2.38 -12.70
N VAL A 122 -22.59 3.20 -11.87
CA VAL A 122 -23.87 2.83 -11.21
C VAL A 122 -24.92 3.94 -11.29
N THR A 123 -24.59 5.09 -11.90
CA THR A 123 -25.59 6.15 -12.13
C THR A 123 -26.76 5.63 -12.96
N GLY A 124 -27.97 5.66 -12.38
CA GLY A 124 -29.18 5.19 -13.05
C GLY A 124 -29.51 3.71 -12.81
N THR A 125 -28.88 3.03 -11.88
CA THR A 125 -29.22 1.65 -11.50
C THR A 125 -30.18 1.62 -10.29
N ILE A 126 -30.75 0.43 -10.04
CA ILE A 126 -31.62 0.15 -8.86
C ILE A 126 -30.92 0.41 -7.50
N PHE A 127 -29.62 0.66 -7.52
CA PHE A 127 -28.80 0.89 -6.31
C PHE A 127 -28.57 2.37 -6.02
N ASP A 128 -29.04 3.28 -6.90
CA ASP A 128 -28.95 4.74 -6.68
C ASP A 128 -29.56 5.13 -5.32
N GLY A 129 -28.79 5.87 -4.53
CA GLY A 129 -29.18 6.30 -3.20
C GLY A 129 -29.15 5.22 -2.13
N THR A 130 -28.67 4.03 -2.43
CA THR A 130 -28.44 2.97 -1.45
C THR A 130 -26.97 2.91 -1.02
N TYR A 131 -26.71 2.38 0.17
CA TYR A 131 -25.33 2.15 0.64
C TYR A 131 -24.54 1.17 -0.24
N ALA A 132 -25.23 0.37 -1.06
CA ALA A 132 -24.60 -0.53 -2.03
C ALA A 132 -23.99 0.24 -3.20
N GLU A 133 -24.47 1.44 -3.51
CA GLU A 133 -23.90 2.34 -4.51
C GLU A 133 -22.42 2.63 -4.20
N ASP A 134 -22.10 2.95 -2.95
CA ASP A 134 -20.75 3.23 -2.53
C ASP A 134 -19.79 2.07 -2.73
N LEU A 135 -20.26 0.85 -2.56
CA LEU A 135 -19.46 -0.36 -2.78
C LEU A 135 -19.28 -0.66 -4.27
N ILE A 136 -20.38 -0.59 -5.04
CA ILE A 136 -20.38 -0.97 -6.46
C ILE A 136 -19.78 0.14 -7.33
N ALA A 137 -19.91 1.41 -6.94
CA ALA A 137 -19.37 2.54 -7.68
C ALA A 137 -17.82 2.58 -7.70
N SER A 138 -17.13 1.82 -6.83
CA SER A 138 -15.66 1.76 -6.86
C SER A 138 -15.15 0.64 -7.77
N PRO A 139 -14.65 0.94 -8.98
CA PRO A 139 -14.10 -0.07 -9.88
C PRO A 139 -12.93 -0.83 -9.26
N TRP A 140 -12.15 -0.15 -8.42
CA TRP A 140 -11.01 -0.75 -7.74
C TRP A 140 -11.41 -1.76 -6.68
N LEU A 141 -12.54 -1.55 -6.00
CA LEU A 141 -13.03 -2.54 -5.04
C LEU A 141 -13.47 -3.82 -5.74
N LEU A 142 -14.20 -3.70 -6.85
CA LEU A 142 -14.59 -4.86 -7.67
C LEU A 142 -13.39 -5.56 -8.31
N ALA A 143 -12.38 -4.79 -8.72
CA ALA A 143 -11.14 -5.34 -9.29
C ALA A 143 -10.22 -5.98 -8.23
N THR A 144 -10.34 -5.62 -6.95
CA THR A 144 -9.41 -6.07 -5.90
C THR A 144 -9.24 -7.58 -5.83
N PRO A 145 -10.27 -8.44 -5.86
CA PRO A 145 -10.07 -9.89 -5.81
C PRO A 145 -9.22 -10.39 -7.00
N ILE A 146 -9.47 -9.85 -8.18
CA ILE A 146 -8.73 -10.19 -9.40
C ILE A 146 -7.29 -9.70 -9.29
N LEU A 147 -7.08 -8.48 -8.81
CA LEU A 147 -5.76 -7.88 -8.61
C LEU A 147 -4.94 -8.67 -7.59
N LEU A 148 -5.54 -9.07 -6.46
CA LEU A 148 -4.87 -9.88 -5.44
C LEU A 148 -4.52 -11.28 -5.97
N ALA A 149 -5.41 -11.91 -6.72
CA ALA A 149 -5.15 -13.20 -7.36
C ALA A 149 -4.02 -13.08 -8.40
N LEU A 150 -4.06 -12.03 -9.23
CA LEU A 150 -3.02 -11.73 -10.22
C LEU A 150 -1.66 -11.49 -9.55
N ALA A 151 -1.63 -10.69 -8.50
CA ALA A 151 -0.39 -10.41 -7.77
C ALA A 151 0.20 -11.67 -7.13
N GLY A 152 -0.64 -12.49 -6.51
CA GLY A 152 -0.23 -13.79 -5.99
C GLY A 152 0.28 -14.72 -7.10
N TRP A 153 -0.43 -14.80 -8.22
CA TRP A 153 -0.02 -15.61 -9.38
C TRP A 153 1.32 -15.12 -9.95
N LEU A 154 1.49 -13.82 -10.15
CA LEU A 154 2.74 -13.23 -10.63
C LEU A 154 3.92 -13.58 -9.71
N LEU A 155 3.72 -13.53 -8.39
CA LEU A 155 4.78 -13.79 -7.41
C LEU A 155 5.12 -15.28 -7.30
N TRP A 156 4.12 -16.18 -7.43
CA TRP A 156 4.31 -17.60 -7.16
C TRP A 156 4.51 -18.47 -8.41
N HIS A 157 3.90 -18.11 -9.54
CA HIS A 157 3.82 -18.99 -10.71
C HIS A 157 4.57 -18.45 -11.94
N THR A 158 5.02 -17.19 -11.93
CA THR A 158 5.76 -16.64 -13.08
C THR A 158 7.28 -16.79 -12.92
N PRO A 159 8.03 -16.87 -14.03
CA PRO A 159 9.49 -16.88 -13.99
C PRO A 159 10.08 -15.62 -13.30
N PHE A 160 9.38 -14.48 -13.41
CA PHE A 160 9.74 -13.24 -12.71
C PHE A 160 9.68 -13.42 -11.20
N GLY A 161 8.54 -13.86 -10.67
CA GLY A 161 8.35 -14.04 -9.23
C GLY A 161 9.27 -15.12 -8.64
N ILE A 162 9.51 -16.22 -9.37
CA ILE A 162 10.44 -17.27 -8.96
C ILE A 162 11.86 -16.71 -8.84
N ARG A 163 12.34 -15.96 -9.85
CA ARG A 163 13.66 -15.32 -9.82
C ARG A 163 13.76 -14.29 -8.71
N LEU A 164 12.73 -13.48 -8.51
CA LEU A 164 12.67 -12.47 -7.47
C LEU A 164 12.81 -13.10 -6.06
N ARG A 165 12.08 -14.18 -5.80
CA ARG A 165 12.16 -14.90 -4.53
C ARG A 165 13.52 -15.56 -4.34
N ALA A 166 14.03 -16.25 -5.36
CA ALA A 166 15.33 -16.89 -5.30
C ALA A 166 16.43 -15.86 -5.00
N PHE A 167 16.35 -14.69 -5.61
CA PHE A 167 17.30 -13.60 -5.39
C PHE A 167 17.16 -12.97 -4.00
N GLY A 168 15.94 -12.79 -3.50
CA GLY A 168 15.68 -12.27 -2.14
C GLY A 168 16.12 -13.24 -1.05
N GLU A 169 16.06 -14.57 -1.30
CA GLU A 169 16.47 -15.60 -0.34
C GLU A 169 17.99 -15.85 -0.35
N ASN A 170 18.64 -15.68 -1.51
CA ASN A 170 20.08 -15.88 -1.67
C ASN A 170 20.68 -14.80 -2.61
N PRO A 171 21.11 -13.66 -2.05
CA PRO A 171 21.69 -12.56 -2.84
C PRO A 171 22.95 -12.92 -3.61
N GLY A 172 23.71 -13.93 -3.14
CA GLY A 172 24.89 -14.46 -3.82
C GLY A 172 24.59 -15.33 -5.03
N TRP A 173 23.33 -15.68 -5.27
CA TRP A 173 22.94 -16.51 -6.39
C TRP A 173 22.95 -15.72 -7.70
N ARG A 174 24.00 -15.95 -8.51
CA ARG A 174 24.12 -15.34 -9.82
C ARG A 174 23.31 -16.15 -10.82
N VAL A 175 22.16 -15.62 -11.23
CA VAL A 175 21.41 -16.19 -12.36
C VAL A 175 22.13 -15.82 -13.66
N PRO A 176 22.61 -16.79 -14.47
CA PRO A 176 23.15 -16.48 -15.78
C PRO A 176 22.12 -15.68 -16.60
N ARG A 177 22.53 -14.58 -17.23
CA ARG A 177 21.71 -13.68 -18.05
C ARG A 177 20.73 -12.75 -17.30
N SER A 178 20.62 -12.73 -15.99
CA SER A 178 19.78 -11.74 -15.29
C SER A 178 20.62 -10.54 -14.84
N ARG A 179 20.12 -9.33 -15.09
CA ARG A 179 20.65 -8.11 -14.48
C ARG A 179 19.92 -7.94 -13.14
N PRO A 180 20.57 -8.22 -11.99
CA PRO A 180 19.91 -8.21 -10.69
C PRO A 180 19.28 -6.85 -10.38
N THR A 181 19.93 -5.76 -10.76
CA THR A 181 19.44 -4.40 -10.59
C THR A 181 18.13 -4.15 -11.34
N ALA A 182 18.03 -4.61 -12.59
CA ALA A 182 16.81 -4.46 -13.39
C ALA A 182 15.63 -5.25 -12.79
N LEU A 183 15.90 -6.46 -12.28
CA LEU A 183 14.90 -7.29 -11.63
C LEU A 183 14.38 -6.63 -10.34
N ARG A 184 15.29 -6.06 -9.54
CA ARG A 184 14.95 -5.31 -8.32
C ARG A 184 14.09 -4.09 -8.65
N LEU A 185 14.53 -3.25 -9.60
CA LEU A 185 13.78 -2.06 -10.00
C LEU A 185 12.40 -2.43 -10.56
N ALA A 186 12.30 -3.47 -11.37
CA ALA A 186 11.01 -3.96 -11.87
C ALA A 186 10.08 -4.39 -10.72
N ALA A 187 10.61 -5.05 -9.70
CA ALA A 187 9.82 -5.44 -8.53
C ALA A 187 9.38 -4.24 -7.69
N LEU A 188 10.23 -3.21 -7.53
CA LEU A 188 9.88 -1.97 -6.85
C LEU A 188 8.75 -1.24 -7.58
N VAL A 189 8.88 -1.11 -8.91
CA VAL A 189 7.84 -0.48 -9.74
C VAL A 189 6.54 -1.26 -9.70
N LEU A 190 6.58 -2.59 -9.83
CA LEU A 190 5.39 -3.43 -9.69
C LEU A 190 4.75 -3.27 -8.31
N GLY A 191 5.57 -3.28 -7.24
CA GLY A 191 5.08 -3.00 -5.89
C GLY A 191 4.41 -1.64 -5.77
N ALA A 192 5.00 -0.60 -6.38
CA ALA A 192 4.43 0.74 -6.41
C ALA A 192 3.10 0.80 -7.19
N LEU A 193 2.97 0.06 -8.29
CA LEU A 193 1.71 0.03 -9.05
C LEU A 193 0.54 -0.56 -8.26
N TRP A 194 0.77 -1.50 -7.34
CA TRP A 194 -0.26 -2.01 -6.44
C TRP A 194 -0.76 -0.96 -5.45
N THR A 195 0.00 0.10 -5.21
CA THR A 195 -0.44 1.20 -4.33
C THR A 195 -1.46 2.13 -4.98
N VAL A 196 -1.59 2.15 -6.31
CA VAL A 196 -2.52 3.04 -7.02
C VAL A 196 -3.99 2.71 -6.71
N PRO A 197 -4.47 1.48 -6.91
CA PRO A 197 -5.83 1.13 -6.52
C PRO A 197 -6.07 1.27 -5.01
N ALA A 198 -5.05 1.00 -4.18
CA ALA A 198 -5.15 1.24 -2.74
C ALA A 198 -5.32 2.73 -2.42
N ALA A 199 -4.53 3.61 -3.06
CA ALA A 199 -4.64 5.07 -2.91
C ALA A 199 -6.01 5.58 -3.34
N ALA A 200 -6.55 5.10 -4.45
CA ALA A 200 -7.87 5.46 -4.93
C ALA A 200 -9.00 5.06 -3.96
N LEU A 201 -8.91 3.85 -3.39
CA LEU A 201 -9.85 3.38 -2.36
C LEU A 201 -9.74 4.21 -1.08
N LEU A 202 -8.53 4.55 -0.64
CA LEU A 202 -8.29 5.31 0.58
C LEU A 202 -8.74 6.77 0.46
N LEU A 203 -8.52 7.42 -0.68
CA LEU A 203 -9.03 8.78 -0.94
C LEU A 203 -10.55 8.81 -0.90
N ARG A 204 -11.22 7.78 -1.42
CA ARG A 204 -12.67 7.65 -1.31
C ARG A 204 -13.13 7.45 0.12
N ALA A 205 -12.48 6.58 0.88
CA ALA A 205 -12.85 6.28 2.27
C ALA A 205 -12.58 7.46 3.21
N HIS A 206 -11.61 8.31 2.90
CA HIS A 206 -11.11 9.38 3.77
C HIS A 206 -11.06 10.73 3.05
N ALA A 207 -12.23 11.21 2.60
CA ALA A 207 -12.34 12.46 1.86
C ALA A 207 -11.87 13.72 2.65
N THR A 208 -11.81 13.67 3.98
CA THR A 208 -11.46 14.84 4.81
C THR A 208 -10.01 14.86 5.28
N ALA A 209 -9.36 13.71 5.38
CA ALA A 209 -7.97 13.61 5.80
C ALA A 209 -7.36 12.30 5.27
N PRO A 210 -6.35 12.37 4.41
CA PRO A 210 -5.70 11.17 3.89
C PRO A 210 -5.08 10.39 5.05
N PRO A 211 -5.29 9.09 5.11
CA PRO A 211 -4.70 8.27 6.15
C PRO A 211 -3.19 8.14 5.93
N ILE A 212 -2.43 8.42 6.98
CA ILE A 212 -0.97 8.30 7.02
C ILE A 212 -0.60 6.99 7.73
N ALA A 213 0.58 6.46 7.41
CA ALA A 213 1.18 5.28 8.04
C ALA A 213 0.51 3.93 7.73
N LEU A 214 -0.34 3.83 6.70
CA LEU A 214 -0.96 2.57 6.30
C LEU A 214 0.01 1.60 5.65
N GLY A 215 1.04 2.08 4.97
CA GLY A 215 2.12 1.25 4.44
C GLY A 215 2.87 0.54 5.56
N TYR A 216 3.12 1.21 6.69
CA TYR A 216 3.76 0.57 7.86
C TYR A 216 2.85 -0.48 8.51
N LEU A 217 1.55 -0.22 8.57
CA LEU A 217 0.57 -1.19 9.05
C LEU A 217 0.49 -2.42 8.15
N ALA A 218 0.49 -2.21 6.84
CA ALA A 218 0.54 -3.28 5.85
C ALA A 218 1.83 -4.11 5.95
N LEU A 219 2.97 -3.45 6.19
CA LEU A 219 4.24 -4.13 6.44
C LEU A 219 4.17 -4.99 7.71
N ALA A 220 3.57 -4.49 8.79
CA ALA A 220 3.38 -5.29 10.01
C ALA A 220 2.55 -6.57 9.73
N CYS A 221 1.49 -6.47 8.93
CA CYS A 221 0.70 -7.62 8.50
C CYS A 221 1.50 -8.58 7.61
N ALA A 222 2.34 -8.06 6.70
CA ALA A 222 3.20 -8.87 5.83
C ALA A 222 4.23 -9.66 6.64
N VAL A 223 4.89 -9.02 7.62
CA VAL A 223 5.85 -9.68 8.53
C VAL A 223 5.15 -10.72 9.39
N ALA A 224 4.01 -10.38 9.99
CA ALA A 224 3.25 -11.28 10.85
C ALA A 224 2.76 -12.53 10.10
N SER A 225 2.45 -12.39 8.82
CA SER A 225 2.06 -13.50 7.93
C SER A 225 3.23 -14.35 7.44
N ARG A 226 4.45 -14.07 7.90
CA ARG A 226 5.67 -14.74 7.42
C ARG A 226 5.87 -14.60 5.91
N TRP A 227 5.59 -13.44 5.39
CA TRP A 227 5.75 -13.10 3.96
C TRP A 227 4.88 -13.95 3.03
N THR A 228 3.76 -14.47 3.52
CA THR A 228 2.79 -15.18 2.69
C THR A 228 1.71 -14.21 2.20
N VAL A 229 1.36 -14.29 0.92
CA VAL A 229 0.37 -13.38 0.30
C VAL A 229 -0.99 -13.53 1.00
N TRP A 230 -1.51 -14.76 1.05
CA TRP A 230 -2.84 -15.01 1.61
C TRP A 230 -2.91 -14.75 3.11
N GLY A 231 -1.85 -15.11 3.86
CA GLY A 231 -1.76 -14.82 5.29
C GLY A 231 -1.77 -13.31 5.56
N GLY A 232 -1.04 -12.53 4.77
CA GLY A 232 -1.00 -11.07 4.90
C GLY A 232 -2.34 -10.42 4.58
N ILE A 233 -3.02 -10.86 3.52
CA ILE A 233 -4.37 -10.42 3.15
C ILE A 233 -5.37 -10.70 4.27
N LEU A 234 -5.33 -11.88 4.86
CA LEU A 234 -6.21 -12.24 5.99
C LEU A 234 -5.91 -11.41 7.24
N LEU A 235 -4.62 -11.23 7.59
CA LEU A 235 -4.24 -10.43 8.75
C LEU A 235 -4.59 -8.94 8.59
N ALA A 236 -4.63 -8.43 7.38
CA ALA A 236 -5.09 -7.07 7.09
C ALA A 236 -6.55 -6.82 7.48
N ALA A 237 -7.38 -7.87 7.62
CA ALA A 237 -8.77 -7.74 8.00
C ALA A 237 -8.95 -7.20 9.43
N GLY A 238 -8.07 -7.57 10.38
CA GLY A 238 -8.16 -7.08 11.75
C GLY A 238 -8.01 -5.56 11.86
N PRO A 239 -6.90 -4.96 11.41
CA PRO A 239 -6.75 -3.51 11.38
C PRO A 239 -7.83 -2.79 10.57
N ALA A 240 -8.24 -3.36 9.43
CA ALA A 240 -9.31 -2.80 8.60
C ALA A 240 -10.64 -2.72 9.35
N LEU A 241 -10.98 -3.77 10.13
CA LEU A 241 -12.20 -3.80 10.93
C LEU A 241 -12.19 -2.71 12.01
N ILE A 242 -11.06 -2.52 12.69
CA ILE A 242 -10.92 -1.47 13.71
C ILE A 242 -11.07 -0.09 13.07
N ARG A 243 -10.45 0.13 11.91
CA ARG A 243 -10.53 1.40 11.19
C ARG A 243 -11.93 1.70 10.68
N SER A 244 -12.64 0.69 10.17
CA SER A 244 -14.02 0.84 9.70
C SER A 244 -15.01 1.13 10.82
N ALA A 245 -14.70 0.78 12.07
CA ALA A 245 -15.52 1.09 13.23
C ALA A 245 -15.51 2.57 13.63
N ARG A 246 -14.68 3.40 12.99
CA ARG A 246 -14.61 4.85 13.24
C ARG A 246 -15.89 5.53 12.78
N PRO A 247 -16.58 6.28 13.64
CA PRO A 247 -17.79 7.00 13.25
C PRO A 247 -17.45 8.14 12.29
N TYR A 248 -18.19 8.23 11.19
CA TYR A 248 -18.08 9.30 10.21
C TYR A 248 -18.46 10.65 10.80
N GLY A 249 -17.72 11.71 10.42
CA GLY A 249 -18.15 13.09 10.62
C GLY A 249 -18.00 13.65 12.03
N THR A 250 -17.53 12.88 12.99
CA THR A 250 -17.17 13.43 14.30
C THR A 250 -15.75 13.95 14.21
N GLY A 251 -15.63 15.28 14.09
CA GLY A 251 -14.35 15.95 14.29
C GLY A 251 -13.66 15.47 15.56
N PHE A 252 -12.39 15.77 15.73
CA PHE A 252 -11.50 15.37 16.83
C PHE A 252 -12.18 15.43 18.21
N GLN A 253 -13.08 14.49 18.50
CA GLN A 253 -13.60 14.31 19.85
C GLN A 253 -12.68 13.35 20.58
N SER A 254 -12.16 13.80 21.69
CA SER A 254 -11.13 13.16 22.53
C SER A 254 -11.40 11.69 22.92
N GLY A 255 -12.60 11.17 22.71
CA GLY A 255 -12.94 9.78 22.99
C GLY A 255 -12.54 8.76 21.91
N PHE A 256 -12.23 9.20 20.68
CA PHE A 256 -11.96 8.29 19.56
C PHE A 256 -10.47 8.16 19.18
N VAL A 257 -9.56 8.85 19.88
CA VAL A 257 -8.12 8.73 19.70
C VAL A 257 -7.66 7.28 19.85
N ILE A 258 -8.30 6.50 20.70
CA ILE A 258 -8.00 5.08 20.90
C ILE A 258 -8.23 4.28 19.58
N LEU A 259 -9.29 4.58 18.84
CA LEU A 259 -9.59 3.91 17.57
C LEU A 259 -8.57 4.25 16.47
N ASP A 260 -7.93 5.42 16.53
CA ASP A 260 -6.87 5.79 15.60
C ASP A 260 -5.57 5.05 15.88
N VAL A 261 -5.27 4.79 17.15
CA VAL A 261 -4.06 4.10 17.59
C VAL A 261 -4.23 2.58 17.59
N ALA A 262 -5.45 2.08 17.82
CA ALA A 262 -5.74 0.65 17.96
C ALA A 262 -5.28 -0.22 16.77
N PRO A 263 -5.41 0.17 15.49
CA PRO A 263 -4.90 -0.63 14.37
C PRO A 263 -3.38 -0.83 14.44
N PHE A 264 -2.65 0.21 14.86
CA PHE A 264 -1.19 0.15 15.00
C PHE A 264 -0.78 -0.69 16.21
N LEU A 265 -1.53 -0.61 17.32
CA LEU A 265 -1.34 -1.51 18.45
C LEU A 265 -1.59 -2.97 18.06
N LEU A 266 -2.61 -3.24 17.26
CA LEU A 266 -2.85 -4.58 16.73
C LEU A 266 -1.69 -5.04 15.83
N GLY A 267 -1.18 -4.15 14.96
CA GLY A 267 0.02 -4.40 14.16
C GLY A 267 1.24 -4.73 15.02
N LEU A 268 1.45 -3.99 16.12
CA LEU A 268 2.50 -4.25 17.08
C LEU A 268 2.30 -5.61 17.78
N LEU A 269 1.07 -5.92 18.19
CA LEU A 269 0.73 -7.22 18.77
C LEU A 269 1.01 -8.37 17.78
N TYR A 270 0.68 -8.19 16.52
CA TYR A 270 1.02 -9.14 15.47
C TYR A 270 2.53 -9.37 15.38
N LEU A 271 3.33 -8.29 15.42
CA LEU A 271 4.78 -8.40 15.40
C LEU A 271 5.30 -9.11 16.65
N VAL A 272 4.80 -8.80 17.83
CA VAL A 272 5.27 -9.40 19.08
C VAL A 272 4.89 -10.87 19.22
N PHE A 273 3.64 -11.23 18.93
CA PHE A 273 3.14 -12.58 19.21
C PHE A 273 3.35 -13.55 18.04
N LEU A 274 3.11 -13.11 16.80
CA LEU A 274 3.22 -13.97 15.64
C LEU A 274 4.66 -14.08 15.13
N SER A 275 5.49 -13.04 15.30
CA SER A 275 6.89 -13.07 14.87
C SER A 275 7.80 -13.83 15.82
N ARG A 276 7.47 -13.96 17.11
CA ARG A 276 8.31 -14.69 18.10
C ARG A 276 8.71 -16.10 17.66
N ARG A 277 7.84 -16.80 16.94
CA ARG A 277 8.13 -18.13 16.37
C ARG A 277 8.87 -18.08 15.02
N SER A 278 8.83 -16.95 14.33
CA SER A 278 9.36 -16.80 12.98
C SER A 278 10.76 -16.16 12.92
N LEU A 279 11.18 -15.43 13.96
CA LEU A 279 12.51 -14.79 14.00
C LEU A 279 13.67 -15.78 13.86
N ARG A 280 13.46 -17.05 14.20
CA ARG A 280 14.45 -18.11 13.98
C ARG A 280 14.42 -18.72 12.57
N LEU A 281 13.33 -18.50 11.78
CA LEU A 281 13.10 -19.17 10.50
C LEU A 281 12.97 -18.23 9.29
N ALA A 282 12.70 -16.95 9.54
CA ALA A 282 12.53 -15.94 8.50
C ALA A 282 13.27 -14.66 8.92
N ALA A 283 14.59 -14.69 8.90
CA ALA A 283 15.32 -13.46 8.66
C ALA A 283 14.73 -12.84 7.40
N SER A 284 14.41 -11.52 7.46
CA SER A 284 13.96 -10.82 6.25
C SER A 284 14.97 -11.11 5.13
N PRO A 285 14.56 -11.17 3.89
CA PRO A 285 15.50 -11.28 2.77
C PRO A 285 16.66 -10.28 2.86
N GLN A 286 16.43 -9.14 3.52
CA GLN A 286 17.43 -8.11 3.77
C GLN A 286 18.51 -8.51 4.78
N ALA A 287 18.19 -9.25 5.82
CA ALA A 287 19.17 -9.65 6.85
C ALA A 287 20.23 -10.65 6.34
N ARG A 288 20.07 -11.14 5.12
CA ARG A 288 21.01 -12.03 4.44
C ARG A 288 21.86 -11.33 3.39
N ILE A 289 21.70 -10.03 3.21
CA ILE A 289 22.57 -9.26 2.29
C ILE A 289 23.85 -8.97 3.04
N ASP A 290 24.86 -9.76 2.73
CA ASP A 290 26.23 -9.52 3.18
C ASP A 290 26.69 -8.16 2.61
N PRO A 291 27.09 -7.18 3.45
CA PRO A 291 27.51 -5.86 2.98
C PRO A 291 28.70 -5.92 2.02
N ASP A 292 29.47 -7.01 2.01
CA ASP A 292 30.63 -7.21 1.14
C ASP A 292 30.25 -7.67 -0.28
N VAL A 293 28.97 -7.89 -0.59
CA VAL A 293 28.49 -8.36 -1.91
C VAL A 293 27.80 -7.24 -2.71
N LEU A 294 27.71 -6.05 -2.15
CA LEU A 294 27.26 -4.84 -2.84
C LEU A 294 28.45 -4.11 -3.45
#